data_dfbd8ff602f0c0c95f6591d18edf75d1
#
_entry.id   dfbd8ff602f0c0c95f6591d18edf75d1
#
_cell.length_a   1.000
_cell.length_b   1.000
_cell.length_c   1.000
_cell.angle_alpha   90.00
_cell.angle_beta   90.00
_cell.angle_gamma   90.00
#
_symmetry.space_group_name_H-M   'P 1'
#
loop_
_entity.id
_entity.type
_entity.pdbx_description
1 polymer ?
#
loop_
_entity_poly.entity_id
_entity_poly.type
_entity_poly.pdbx_seq_one_letter_code
_entity_poly.pdbx_strand_id
1 'polypeptide(L)'
;MLNAIFDFNGTMFFDEAFQEKAWQQYMTEKLGRRITPEEFQTWIHGRNTGDTLEYFFGRPFTQQEADEEEEAEETIYRALCRQSPDYKLADGLVEFLDFLAAHKIPHTIATASCGNNVRFFFDTLGLDRWFDLDKVIYNDGTLPGKPAPDLYLKAAQRLGVAPETCVIFEDSGAGIESAQRAGAKKVVGIASMKKPAELETLGVDAVIGDYTDLGKLAKILEV
;
A
#
# COMPACT_ATOMS: atom_id res chain seq x y z
N MET A 1 -23.44 8.54 -0.93
CA MET A 1 -22.21 8.43 -1.74
C MET A 1 -21.03 8.62 -0.80
N LEU A 2 -20.10 7.68 -0.75
CA LEU A 2 -18.93 7.69 0.12
C LEU A 2 -17.69 8.10 -0.67
N ASN A 3 -16.65 8.59 0.02
CA ASN A 3 -15.36 8.95 -0.55
C ASN A 3 -14.44 7.73 -0.56
N ALA A 4 -13.38 7.70 -1.39
CA ALA A 4 -12.49 6.56 -1.45
C ALA A 4 -11.06 6.93 -1.03
N ILE A 5 -10.45 6.13 -0.16
CA ILE A 5 -9.04 6.21 0.18
C ILE A 5 -8.41 4.86 -0.09
N PHE A 6 -7.31 4.84 -0.81
CA PHE A 6 -6.61 3.62 -1.20
C PHE A 6 -5.26 3.53 -0.49
N ASP A 7 -4.97 2.40 0.13
CA ASP A 7 -3.58 1.99 0.22
C ASP A 7 -3.01 1.72 -1.17
N PHE A 8 -1.69 1.60 -1.33
CA PHE A 8 -1.10 1.43 -2.65
C PHE A 8 -0.56 0.02 -2.88
N ASN A 9 0.48 -0.38 -2.15
CA ASN A 9 1.13 -1.67 -2.32
C ASN A 9 0.23 -2.82 -1.84
N GLY A 10 0.07 -3.87 -2.65
CA GLY A 10 -0.88 -4.93 -2.36
C GLY A 10 -2.36 -4.56 -2.59
N THR A 11 -2.67 -3.29 -2.79
CA THR A 11 -4.03 -2.74 -2.94
C THR A 11 -4.28 -2.22 -4.36
N MET A 12 -3.59 -1.19 -4.79
CA MET A 12 -3.69 -0.63 -6.15
C MET A 12 -2.72 -1.29 -7.13
N PHE A 13 -1.62 -1.79 -6.63
CA PHE A 13 -0.60 -2.53 -7.34
C PHE A 13 -0.25 -3.80 -6.55
N PHE A 14 -0.40 -4.97 -7.16
CA PHE A 14 -0.13 -6.26 -6.53
C PHE A 14 1.36 -6.59 -6.69
N ASP A 15 2.17 -6.14 -5.74
CA ASP A 15 3.62 -6.05 -5.86
C ASP A 15 4.43 -7.05 -5.02
N GLU A 16 3.79 -8.00 -4.33
CA GLU A 16 4.48 -8.96 -3.48
C GLU A 16 5.67 -9.64 -4.17
N ALA A 17 5.46 -10.09 -5.43
CA ALA A 17 6.50 -10.76 -6.19
C ALA A 17 7.70 -9.84 -6.52
N PHE A 18 7.49 -8.53 -6.63
CA PHE A 18 8.56 -7.55 -6.83
C PHE A 18 9.31 -7.29 -5.53
N GLN A 19 8.59 -7.15 -4.42
CA GLN A 19 9.15 -6.98 -3.09
C GLN A 19 10.02 -8.19 -2.72
N GLU A 20 9.49 -9.41 -2.89
CA GLU A 20 10.27 -10.62 -2.61
C GLU A 20 11.56 -10.68 -3.44
N LYS A 21 11.48 -10.40 -4.75
CA LYS A 21 12.66 -10.41 -5.62
C LYS A 21 13.68 -9.33 -5.25
N ALA A 22 13.22 -8.14 -4.91
CA ALA A 22 14.09 -7.03 -4.53
C ALA A 22 14.86 -7.37 -3.25
N TRP A 23 14.18 -7.80 -2.21
CA TRP A 23 14.81 -8.25 -0.96
C TRP A 23 15.73 -9.45 -1.16
N GLN A 24 15.35 -10.43 -2.01
CA GLN A 24 16.23 -11.55 -2.35
C GLN A 24 17.52 -11.08 -3.00
N GLN A 25 17.43 -10.16 -3.96
CA GLN A 25 18.61 -9.62 -4.63
C GLN A 25 19.47 -8.82 -3.65
N TYR A 26 18.87 -7.88 -2.93
CA TYR A 26 19.53 -7.04 -1.95
C TYR A 26 20.29 -7.88 -0.89
N MET A 27 19.61 -8.85 -0.27
CA MET A 27 20.22 -9.70 0.75
C MET A 27 21.29 -10.63 0.18
N THR A 28 21.14 -11.10 -1.07
CA THR A 28 22.18 -11.89 -1.73
C THR A 28 23.43 -11.06 -1.97
N GLU A 29 23.29 -9.82 -2.39
CA GLU A 29 24.43 -8.90 -2.60
C GLU A 29 25.11 -8.53 -1.28
N LYS A 30 24.37 -8.28 -0.22
CA LYS A 30 24.91 -7.84 1.08
C LYS A 30 25.42 -8.97 1.96
N LEU A 31 24.75 -10.12 1.97
CA LEU A 31 25.04 -11.25 2.88
C LEU A 31 25.69 -12.45 2.18
N GLY A 32 25.74 -12.46 0.85
CA GLY A 32 26.24 -13.60 0.07
C GLY A 32 25.35 -14.85 0.13
N ARG A 33 24.10 -14.75 0.62
CA ARG A 33 23.14 -15.85 0.69
C ARG A 33 21.72 -15.42 0.33
N ARG A 34 20.91 -16.37 -0.09
CA ARG A 34 19.48 -16.16 -0.27
C ARG A 34 18.76 -16.18 1.08
N ILE A 35 17.68 -15.44 1.17
CA ILE A 35 16.73 -15.52 2.28
C ILE A 35 15.71 -16.62 2.01
N THR A 36 15.22 -17.27 3.07
CA THR A 36 14.20 -18.29 2.96
C THR A 36 12.80 -17.66 2.90
N PRO A 37 11.77 -18.39 2.38
CA PRO A 37 10.39 -17.89 2.43
C PRO A 37 9.92 -17.60 3.86
N GLU A 38 10.36 -18.38 4.85
CA GLU A 38 10.03 -18.17 6.26
C GLU A 38 10.68 -16.88 6.80
N GLU A 39 11.95 -16.62 6.46
CA GLU A 39 12.62 -15.38 6.83
C GLU A 39 11.92 -14.16 6.20
N PHE A 40 11.51 -14.27 4.92
CA PHE A 40 10.77 -13.20 4.24
C PHE A 40 9.47 -12.88 4.97
N GLN A 41 8.66 -13.90 5.27
CA GLN A 41 7.36 -13.71 5.93
C GLN A 41 7.50 -13.22 7.39
N THR A 42 8.56 -13.62 8.10
CA THR A 42 8.72 -13.31 9.52
C THR A 42 9.40 -11.97 9.75
N TRP A 43 10.40 -11.65 8.92
CA TRP A 43 11.35 -10.56 9.20
C TRP A 43 11.36 -9.43 8.17
N ILE A 44 10.65 -9.59 7.04
CA ILE A 44 10.55 -8.55 6.00
C ILE A 44 9.11 -8.11 5.86
N HIS A 45 8.20 -9.03 5.57
CA HIS A 45 6.82 -8.69 5.29
C HIS A 45 6.12 -8.00 6.47
N GLY A 46 5.69 -6.75 6.26
CA GLY A 46 5.00 -5.95 7.28
C GLY A 46 5.87 -5.50 8.46
N ARG A 47 7.20 -5.57 8.32
CA ARG A 47 8.16 -5.07 9.30
C ARG A 47 8.71 -3.71 8.88
N ASN A 48 9.22 -2.95 9.85
CA ASN A 48 10.03 -1.79 9.52
C ASN A 48 11.42 -2.22 9.09
N THR A 49 12.05 -1.43 8.22
CA THR A 49 13.36 -1.75 7.64
C THR A 49 14.44 -1.88 8.70
N GLY A 50 14.42 -1.07 9.76
CA GLY A 50 15.40 -1.13 10.84
C GLY A 50 15.43 -2.49 11.53
N ASP A 51 14.26 -3.01 11.95
CA ASP A 51 14.14 -4.33 12.59
C ASP A 51 14.59 -5.46 11.64
N THR A 52 14.24 -5.34 10.35
CA THR A 52 14.68 -6.28 9.31
C THR A 52 16.21 -6.32 9.20
N LEU A 53 16.82 -5.15 9.09
CA LEU A 53 18.28 -5.04 8.97
C LEU A 53 18.98 -5.55 10.24
N GLU A 54 18.50 -5.20 11.43
CA GLU A 54 19.08 -5.72 12.69
C GLU A 54 19.08 -7.24 12.73
N TYR A 55 17.98 -7.88 12.36
CA TYR A 55 17.88 -9.34 12.32
C TYR A 55 18.92 -9.96 11.37
N PHE A 56 18.97 -9.47 10.13
CA PHE A 56 19.82 -10.08 9.09
C PHE A 56 21.30 -9.79 9.27
N PHE A 57 21.66 -8.62 9.79
CA PHE A 57 23.07 -8.20 9.95
C PHE A 57 23.61 -8.42 11.37
N GLY A 58 22.75 -8.74 12.34
CA GLY A 58 23.15 -9.02 13.73
C GLY A 58 23.74 -7.82 14.46
N ARG A 59 23.42 -6.59 14.03
CA ARG A 59 23.84 -5.34 14.66
C ARG A 59 22.75 -4.28 14.58
N PRO A 60 22.73 -3.32 15.52
CA PRO A 60 21.85 -2.17 15.38
C PRO A 60 22.27 -1.27 14.21
N PHE A 61 21.30 -0.55 13.66
CA PHE A 61 21.47 0.48 12.64
C PHE A 61 21.04 1.83 13.21
N THR A 62 21.78 2.88 12.90
CA THR A 62 21.28 4.24 13.09
C THR A 62 20.15 4.51 12.09
N GLN A 63 19.28 5.49 12.38
CA GLN A 63 18.22 5.85 11.44
C GLN A 63 18.78 6.17 10.05
N GLN A 64 19.87 6.93 9.97
CA GLN A 64 20.49 7.28 8.70
C GLN A 64 20.99 6.04 7.93
N GLU A 65 21.64 5.09 8.62
CA GLU A 65 22.07 3.84 7.98
C GLU A 65 20.88 3.02 7.48
N ALA A 66 19.80 2.94 8.26
CA ALA A 66 18.59 2.23 7.86
C ALA A 66 17.93 2.87 6.64
N ASP A 67 17.83 4.19 6.58
CA ASP A 67 17.29 4.94 5.44
C ASP A 67 18.15 4.73 4.17
N GLU A 68 19.48 4.70 4.30
CA GLU A 68 20.41 4.45 3.19
C GLU A 68 20.26 3.02 2.64
N GLU A 69 20.10 2.02 3.51
CA GLU A 69 19.92 0.62 3.09
C GLU A 69 18.50 0.38 2.55
N GLU A 70 17.48 1.04 3.09
CA GLU A 70 16.13 1.03 2.54
C GLU A 70 16.12 1.57 1.10
N GLU A 71 16.73 2.74 0.86
CA GLU A 71 16.80 3.31 -0.49
C GLU A 71 17.60 2.43 -1.46
N ALA A 72 18.63 1.70 -0.97
CA ALA A 72 19.37 0.75 -1.80
C ALA A 72 18.48 -0.43 -2.24
N GLU A 73 17.69 -1.00 -1.33
CA GLU A 73 16.73 -2.06 -1.65
C GLU A 73 15.61 -1.54 -2.57
N GLU A 74 15.03 -0.40 -2.25
CA GLU A 74 13.95 0.23 -3.04
C GLU A 74 14.41 0.61 -4.46
N THR A 75 15.70 0.91 -4.65
CA THR A 75 16.27 1.12 -5.98
C THR A 75 16.21 -0.16 -6.81
N ILE A 76 16.49 -1.32 -6.22
CA ILE A 76 16.35 -2.63 -6.87
C ILE A 76 14.88 -2.89 -7.20
N TYR A 77 13.98 -2.66 -6.25
CA TYR A 77 12.54 -2.81 -6.44
C TYR A 77 12.03 -1.99 -7.64
N ARG A 78 12.33 -0.69 -7.69
CA ARG A 78 11.93 0.17 -8.81
C ARG A 78 12.53 -0.27 -10.15
N ALA A 79 13.75 -0.79 -10.14
CA ALA A 79 14.37 -1.32 -11.36
C ALA A 79 13.66 -2.60 -11.86
N LEU A 80 13.31 -3.50 -10.96
CA LEU A 80 12.54 -4.71 -11.28
C LEU A 80 11.14 -4.37 -11.82
N CYS A 81 10.46 -3.40 -11.20
CA CYS A 81 9.17 -2.91 -11.69
C CYS A 81 9.28 -2.42 -13.15
N ARG A 82 10.24 -1.53 -13.45
CA ARG A 82 10.41 -0.98 -14.81
C ARG A 82 10.67 -2.04 -15.90
N GLN A 83 11.26 -3.17 -15.52
CA GLN A 83 11.65 -4.22 -16.48
C GLN A 83 10.55 -5.26 -16.70
N SER A 84 9.50 -5.26 -15.90
CA SER A 84 8.47 -6.29 -15.96
C SER A 84 7.21 -5.83 -16.71
N PRO A 85 6.65 -6.67 -17.58
CA PRO A 85 5.33 -6.43 -18.16
C PRO A 85 4.19 -6.53 -17.13
N ASP A 86 4.44 -7.14 -15.98
CA ASP A 86 3.47 -7.29 -14.89
C ASP A 86 3.39 -6.04 -14.00
N TYR A 87 4.24 -5.04 -14.26
CA TYR A 87 4.18 -3.75 -13.57
C TYR A 87 3.01 -2.92 -14.12
N LYS A 88 1.86 -3.08 -13.52
CA LYS A 88 0.60 -2.44 -13.89
C LYS A 88 -0.31 -2.28 -12.67
N LEU A 89 -1.27 -1.37 -12.75
CA LEU A 89 -2.34 -1.29 -11.76
C LEU A 89 -3.16 -2.58 -11.74
N ALA A 90 -3.76 -2.88 -10.60
CA ALA A 90 -4.63 -4.04 -10.40
C ALA A 90 -5.75 -4.08 -11.44
N ASP A 91 -6.17 -5.29 -11.83
CA ASP A 91 -7.17 -5.47 -12.86
C ASP A 91 -8.49 -4.77 -12.50
N GLY A 92 -9.05 -4.01 -13.46
CA GLY A 92 -10.27 -3.20 -13.29
C GLY A 92 -10.09 -1.89 -12.53
N LEU A 93 -8.90 -1.61 -11.97
CA LEU A 93 -8.70 -0.38 -11.18
C LEU A 93 -8.77 0.89 -12.04
N VAL A 94 -8.25 0.85 -13.27
CA VAL A 94 -8.32 1.99 -14.20
C VAL A 94 -9.77 2.39 -14.45
N GLU A 95 -10.63 1.43 -14.77
CA GLU A 95 -12.05 1.62 -15.00
C GLU A 95 -12.77 2.13 -13.74
N PHE A 96 -12.36 1.64 -12.56
CA PHE A 96 -12.92 2.09 -11.30
C PHE A 96 -12.50 3.53 -10.96
N LEU A 97 -11.25 3.91 -11.21
CA LEU A 97 -10.78 5.30 -11.03
C LEU A 97 -11.47 6.26 -12.01
N ASP A 98 -11.67 5.84 -13.26
CA ASP A 98 -12.45 6.61 -14.23
C ASP A 98 -13.93 6.78 -13.79
N PHE A 99 -14.51 5.73 -13.19
CA PHE A 99 -15.84 5.79 -12.58
C PHE A 99 -15.90 6.81 -11.43
N LEU A 100 -14.91 6.79 -10.52
CA LEU A 100 -14.83 7.76 -9.42
C LEU A 100 -14.75 9.20 -9.93
N ALA A 101 -13.89 9.44 -10.92
CA ALA A 101 -13.73 10.75 -11.54
C ALA A 101 -15.02 11.23 -12.24
N ALA A 102 -15.67 10.36 -13.02
CA ALA A 102 -16.93 10.67 -13.71
C ALA A 102 -18.05 11.03 -12.75
N HIS A 103 -18.12 10.38 -11.58
CA HIS A 103 -19.12 10.65 -10.54
C HIS A 103 -18.68 11.74 -9.54
N LYS A 104 -17.49 12.34 -9.75
CA LYS A 104 -16.91 13.37 -8.88
C LYS A 104 -16.80 12.92 -7.42
N ILE A 105 -16.49 11.64 -7.21
CA ILE A 105 -16.25 11.07 -5.89
C ILE A 105 -14.84 11.47 -5.44
N PRO A 106 -14.70 12.19 -4.32
CA PRO A 106 -13.38 12.51 -3.78
C PRO A 106 -12.59 11.24 -3.46
N HIS A 107 -11.34 11.17 -3.91
CA HIS A 107 -10.48 10.03 -3.66
C HIS A 107 -9.01 10.43 -3.57
N THR A 108 -8.23 9.66 -2.82
CA THR A 108 -6.78 9.85 -2.66
C THR A 108 -6.09 8.54 -2.28
N ILE A 109 -4.77 8.58 -2.26
CA ILE A 109 -3.89 7.50 -1.82
C ILE A 109 -3.34 7.82 -0.42
N ALA A 110 -3.25 6.80 0.43
CA ALA A 110 -2.62 6.85 1.74
C ALA A 110 -1.75 5.60 1.93
N THR A 111 -0.45 5.73 1.71
CA THR A 111 0.50 4.62 1.65
C THR A 111 1.63 4.72 2.67
N ALA A 112 2.13 3.59 3.13
CA ALA A 112 3.35 3.51 3.93
C ALA A 112 4.63 3.65 3.10
N SER A 113 4.54 3.66 1.77
CA SER A 113 5.69 3.87 0.88
C SER A 113 6.33 5.23 1.06
N CYS A 114 7.63 5.30 0.86
CA CYS A 114 8.39 6.55 0.89
C CYS A 114 8.09 7.46 -0.31
N GLY A 115 8.44 8.74 -0.21
CA GLY A 115 8.18 9.74 -1.25
C GLY A 115 8.84 9.43 -2.60
N ASN A 116 10.00 8.74 -2.62
CA ASN A 116 10.66 8.34 -3.86
C ASN A 116 9.83 7.30 -4.63
N ASN A 117 9.26 6.33 -3.93
CA ASN A 117 8.38 5.34 -4.52
C ASN A 117 7.08 5.96 -5.02
N VAL A 118 6.46 6.85 -4.24
CA VAL A 118 5.24 7.53 -4.67
C VAL A 118 5.47 8.32 -5.96
N ARG A 119 6.55 9.09 -6.06
CA ARG A 119 6.91 9.78 -7.31
C ARG A 119 7.14 8.81 -8.47
N PHE A 120 7.87 7.72 -8.21
CA PHE A 120 8.08 6.67 -9.20
C PHE A 120 6.76 6.10 -9.72
N PHE A 121 5.80 5.79 -8.85
CA PHE A 121 4.48 5.27 -9.25
C PHE A 121 3.69 6.31 -10.07
N PHE A 122 3.73 7.57 -9.67
CA PHE A 122 3.08 8.66 -10.42
C PHE A 122 3.65 8.77 -11.83
N ASP A 123 4.99 8.83 -11.95
CA ASP A 123 5.69 9.01 -13.22
C ASP A 123 5.51 7.83 -14.19
N THR A 124 5.39 6.61 -13.67
CA THR A 124 5.44 5.39 -14.49
C THR A 124 4.08 4.73 -14.72
N LEU A 125 3.11 4.94 -13.82
CA LEU A 125 1.74 4.41 -13.93
C LEU A 125 0.73 5.49 -14.35
N GLY A 126 1.16 6.75 -14.52
CA GLY A 126 0.30 7.85 -14.95
C GLY A 126 -0.80 8.19 -13.96
N LEU A 127 -0.49 8.15 -12.65
CA LEU A 127 -1.48 8.35 -11.59
C LEU A 127 -2.01 9.77 -11.51
N ASP A 128 -1.31 10.76 -12.07
CA ASP A 128 -1.72 12.16 -12.20
C ASP A 128 -3.04 12.34 -12.97
N ARG A 129 -3.45 11.33 -13.74
CA ARG A 129 -4.76 11.28 -14.40
C ARG A 129 -5.93 11.31 -13.39
N TRP A 130 -5.77 10.75 -12.21
CA TRP A 130 -6.84 10.59 -11.21
C TRP A 130 -6.52 11.24 -9.87
N PHE A 131 -5.25 11.37 -9.53
CA PHE A 131 -4.81 11.81 -8.22
C PHE A 131 -4.00 13.10 -8.30
N ASP A 132 -4.22 13.96 -7.34
CA ASP A 132 -3.41 15.14 -7.07
C ASP A 132 -2.30 14.73 -6.09
N LEU A 133 -1.04 14.75 -6.54
CA LEU A 133 0.11 14.34 -5.73
C LEU A 133 0.19 15.09 -4.38
N ASP A 134 -0.23 16.35 -4.36
CA ASP A 134 -0.24 17.18 -3.14
C ASP A 134 -1.28 16.68 -2.11
N LYS A 135 -2.23 15.85 -2.54
CA LYS A 135 -3.24 15.24 -1.67
C LYS A 135 -2.90 13.81 -1.23
N VAL A 136 -1.89 13.21 -1.82
CA VAL A 136 -1.41 11.88 -1.42
C VAL A 136 -0.71 11.95 -0.06
N ILE A 137 -1.03 11.01 0.80
CA ILE A 137 -0.34 10.82 2.07
C ILE A 137 0.60 9.64 1.93
N TYR A 138 1.87 9.87 2.21
CA TYR A 138 2.92 8.86 2.16
C TYR A 138 3.82 8.94 3.41
N ASN A 139 4.68 7.96 3.58
CA ASN A 139 5.64 7.96 4.69
C ASN A 139 6.72 9.02 4.43
N ASP A 140 6.65 10.10 5.18
CA ASP A 140 7.65 11.18 5.24
C ASP A 140 8.40 11.19 6.58
N GLY A 141 8.24 10.15 7.39
CA GLY A 141 8.82 10.04 8.73
C GLY A 141 8.12 10.87 9.80
N THR A 142 7.06 11.62 9.47
CA THR A 142 6.37 12.52 10.42
C THR A 142 5.16 11.88 11.11
N LEU A 143 4.64 10.77 10.57
CA LEU A 143 3.47 10.08 11.09
C LEU A 143 3.84 8.71 11.66
N PRO A 144 3.14 8.25 12.71
CA PRO A 144 3.23 6.87 13.14
C PRO A 144 2.80 5.91 12.02
N GLY A 145 3.49 4.78 11.88
CA GLY A 145 3.12 3.73 10.93
C GLY A 145 1.83 3.00 11.30
N LYS A 146 1.20 2.33 10.33
CA LYS A 146 0.09 1.41 10.57
C LYS A 146 0.49 0.38 11.65
N PRO A 147 -0.35 0.05 12.63
CA PRO A 147 -1.79 0.28 12.71
C PRO A 147 -2.25 1.60 13.36
N ALA A 148 -1.40 2.61 13.52
CA ALA A 148 -1.85 3.94 13.94
C ALA A 148 -2.80 4.52 12.87
N PRO A 149 -3.87 5.25 13.28
CA PRO A 149 -4.88 5.76 12.34
C PRO A 149 -4.45 7.00 11.56
N ASP A 150 -3.31 7.58 11.92
CA ASP A 150 -2.88 8.92 11.52
C ASP A 150 -2.81 9.12 10.00
N LEU A 151 -2.34 8.08 9.28
CA LEU A 151 -2.22 8.12 7.82
C LEU A 151 -3.61 8.34 7.17
N TYR A 152 -4.62 7.59 7.58
CA TYR A 152 -5.97 7.68 7.02
C TYR A 152 -6.73 8.92 7.51
N LEU A 153 -6.52 9.33 8.77
CA LEU A 153 -7.06 10.59 9.29
C LEU A 153 -6.53 11.79 8.50
N LYS A 154 -5.21 11.81 8.22
CA LYS A 154 -4.59 12.87 7.41
C LYS A 154 -5.07 12.84 5.96
N ALA A 155 -5.32 11.66 5.39
CA ALA A 155 -5.87 11.52 4.05
C ALA A 155 -7.30 12.08 3.96
N ALA A 156 -8.18 11.74 4.89
CA ALA A 156 -9.52 12.29 4.96
C ALA A 156 -9.50 13.82 5.14
N GLN A 157 -8.64 14.32 6.04
CA GLN A 157 -8.44 15.76 6.22
C GLN A 157 -7.97 16.44 4.92
N ARG A 158 -7.03 15.83 4.18
CA ARG A 158 -6.51 16.38 2.94
C ARG A 158 -7.55 16.41 1.82
N LEU A 159 -8.49 15.45 1.81
CA LEU A 159 -9.67 15.46 0.95
C LEU A 159 -10.74 16.47 1.39
N GLY A 160 -10.67 16.96 2.62
CA GLY A 160 -11.71 17.84 3.19
C GLY A 160 -12.99 17.11 3.57
N VAL A 161 -12.90 15.82 3.95
CA VAL A 161 -14.03 14.97 4.31
C VAL A 161 -13.83 14.36 5.70
N ALA A 162 -14.92 13.91 6.32
CA ALA A 162 -14.87 13.21 7.59
C ALA A 162 -14.57 11.71 7.36
N PRO A 163 -13.72 11.05 8.19
CA PRO A 163 -13.36 9.64 8.04
C PRO A 163 -14.58 8.71 7.95
N GLU A 164 -15.63 8.98 8.73
CA GLU A 164 -16.87 8.23 8.73
C GLU A 164 -17.71 8.37 7.44
N THR A 165 -17.22 9.11 6.46
CA THR A 165 -17.77 9.20 5.10
C THR A 165 -16.87 8.54 4.07
N CYS A 166 -15.82 7.84 4.50
CA CYS A 166 -14.85 7.23 3.63
C CYS A 166 -14.98 5.70 3.59
N VAL A 167 -14.74 5.13 2.42
CA VAL A 167 -14.39 3.73 2.21
C VAL A 167 -12.87 3.65 2.08
N ILE A 168 -12.24 2.78 2.85
CA ILE A 168 -10.79 2.54 2.76
C ILE A 168 -10.56 1.16 2.15
N PHE A 169 -9.71 1.09 1.12
CA PHE A 169 -9.29 -0.13 0.44
C PHE A 169 -7.91 -0.52 0.94
N GLU A 170 -7.76 -1.76 1.43
CA GLU A 170 -6.55 -2.25 2.11
C GLU A 170 -6.38 -3.76 2.00
N ASP A 171 -5.13 -4.25 1.97
CA ASP A 171 -4.81 -5.68 1.88
C ASP A 171 -4.18 -6.25 3.18
N SER A 172 -3.58 -5.38 4.00
CA SER A 172 -2.81 -5.78 5.18
C SER A 172 -3.61 -5.74 6.48
N GLY A 173 -3.26 -6.61 7.44
CA GLY A 173 -3.91 -6.59 8.76
C GLY A 173 -3.67 -5.29 9.52
N ALA A 174 -2.45 -4.75 9.47
CA ALA A 174 -2.11 -3.49 10.12
C ALA A 174 -2.84 -2.30 9.49
N GLY A 175 -3.00 -2.30 8.16
CA GLY A 175 -3.72 -1.25 7.47
C GLY A 175 -5.24 -1.32 7.69
N ILE A 176 -5.83 -2.51 7.71
CA ILE A 176 -7.25 -2.71 8.07
C ILE A 176 -7.51 -2.19 9.49
N GLU A 177 -6.67 -2.55 10.46
CA GLU A 177 -6.77 -2.04 11.83
C GLU A 177 -6.61 -0.51 11.87
N SER A 178 -5.68 0.05 11.11
CA SER A 178 -5.49 1.50 10.99
C SER A 178 -6.75 2.19 10.44
N ALA A 179 -7.36 1.64 9.39
CA ALA A 179 -8.59 2.15 8.77
C ALA A 179 -9.78 2.11 9.75
N GLN A 180 -9.93 1.01 10.50
CA GLN A 180 -10.97 0.87 11.53
C GLN A 180 -10.76 1.87 12.67
N ARG A 181 -9.53 2.03 13.15
CA ARG A 181 -9.19 3.02 14.19
C ARG A 181 -9.38 4.47 13.72
N ALA A 182 -9.21 4.73 12.44
CA ALA A 182 -9.50 6.05 11.86
C ALA A 182 -11.01 6.35 11.80
N GLY A 183 -11.87 5.38 12.06
CA GLY A 183 -13.32 5.55 12.01
C GLY A 183 -13.89 5.54 10.59
N ALA A 184 -13.24 4.84 9.66
CA ALA A 184 -13.75 4.69 8.31
C ALA A 184 -15.19 4.16 8.30
N LYS A 185 -16.03 4.65 7.37
CA LYS A 185 -17.39 4.16 7.20
C LYS A 185 -17.43 2.69 6.79
N LYS A 186 -16.52 2.31 5.90
CA LYS A 186 -16.33 0.93 5.45
C LYS A 186 -14.84 0.66 5.23
N VAL A 187 -14.43 -0.57 5.49
CA VAL A 187 -13.12 -1.08 5.12
C VAL A 187 -13.30 -2.24 4.15
N VAL A 188 -12.67 -2.15 2.99
CA VAL A 188 -12.70 -3.18 1.94
C VAL A 188 -11.36 -3.88 1.91
N GLY A 189 -11.38 -5.18 2.22
CA GLY A 189 -10.19 -6.03 2.15
C GLY A 189 -9.87 -6.41 0.70
N ILE A 190 -8.62 -6.23 0.27
CA ILE A 190 -8.12 -6.65 -1.05
C ILE A 190 -7.39 -7.98 -0.90
N ALA A 191 -7.93 -9.03 -1.52
CA ALA A 191 -7.37 -10.36 -1.45
C ALA A 191 -6.25 -10.58 -2.48
N SER A 192 -5.24 -9.70 -2.48
CA SER A 192 -4.06 -9.81 -3.34
C SER A 192 -3.07 -10.87 -2.86
N MET A 193 -2.88 -10.96 -1.54
CA MET A 193 -1.95 -11.88 -0.87
C MET A 193 -2.68 -12.84 0.07
N LYS A 194 -3.61 -12.32 0.88
CA LYS A 194 -4.38 -13.10 1.85
C LYS A 194 -5.60 -13.73 1.20
N LYS A 195 -6.00 -14.91 1.71
CA LYS A 195 -7.27 -15.51 1.29
C LYS A 195 -8.45 -14.65 1.77
N PRO A 196 -9.55 -14.59 1.02
CA PRO A 196 -10.74 -13.82 1.42
C PRO A 196 -11.21 -14.15 2.84
N ALA A 197 -11.24 -15.43 3.22
CA ALA A 197 -11.65 -15.85 4.56
C ALA A 197 -10.74 -15.30 5.69
N GLU A 198 -9.46 -15.08 5.42
CA GLU A 198 -8.53 -14.49 6.39
C GLU A 198 -8.84 -13.01 6.60
N LEU A 199 -9.11 -12.27 5.51
CA LEU A 199 -9.51 -10.86 5.58
C LEU A 199 -10.86 -10.68 6.29
N GLU A 200 -11.82 -11.58 6.05
CA GLU A 200 -13.13 -11.56 6.73
C GLU A 200 -12.98 -11.64 8.26
N THR A 201 -11.99 -12.41 8.76
CA THR A 201 -11.72 -12.49 10.22
C THR A 201 -11.23 -11.18 10.83
N LEU A 202 -10.73 -10.25 10.00
CA LEU A 202 -10.27 -8.93 10.44
C LEU A 202 -11.40 -7.90 10.56
N GLY A 203 -12.66 -8.30 10.30
CA GLY A 203 -13.83 -7.44 10.48
C GLY A 203 -13.99 -6.39 9.37
N VAL A 204 -13.58 -6.70 8.14
CA VAL A 204 -13.82 -5.84 6.97
C VAL A 204 -15.28 -5.91 6.53
N ASP A 205 -15.79 -4.83 5.92
CA ASP A 205 -17.18 -4.75 5.44
C ASP A 205 -17.40 -5.50 4.12
N ALA A 206 -16.35 -5.67 3.33
CA ALA A 206 -16.35 -6.44 2.10
C ALA A 206 -14.94 -6.93 1.76
N VAL A 207 -14.86 -7.98 0.96
CA VAL A 207 -13.61 -8.47 0.37
C VAL A 207 -13.76 -8.50 -1.14
N ILE A 208 -12.75 -8.03 -1.86
CA ILE A 208 -12.64 -8.13 -3.33
C ILE A 208 -11.27 -8.72 -3.70
N GLY A 209 -11.19 -9.43 -4.82
CA GLY A 209 -9.92 -9.93 -5.36
C GLY A 209 -9.23 -8.91 -6.27
N ASP A 210 -10.04 -8.09 -6.94
CA ASP A 210 -9.62 -7.04 -7.87
C ASP A 210 -10.76 -6.01 -8.03
N TYR A 211 -10.63 -5.10 -9.01
CA TYR A 211 -11.59 -4.01 -9.23
C TYR A 211 -12.49 -4.23 -10.46
N THR A 212 -12.59 -5.45 -10.99
CA THR A 212 -13.34 -5.73 -12.23
C THR A 212 -14.85 -5.67 -12.06
N ASP A 213 -15.39 -5.91 -10.84
CA ASP A 213 -16.82 -5.83 -10.56
C ASP A 213 -17.25 -4.41 -10.17
N LEU A 214 -17.39 -3.52 -11.16
CA LEU A 214 -17.85 -2.14 -10.94
C LEU A 214 -19.23 -2.07 -10.26
N GLY A 215 -20.11 -3.04 -10.50
CA GLY A 215 -21.45 -3.07 -9.88
C GLY A 215 -21.36 -3.30 -8.36
N LYS A 216 -20.44 -4.16 -7.91
CA LYS A 216 -20.15 -4.37 -6.50
C LYS A 216 -19.52 -3.13 -5.87
N LEU A 217 -18.55 -2.52 -6.56
CA LEU A 217 -17.85 -1.33 -6.11
C LEU A 217 -18.78 -0.12 -5.97
N ALA A 218 -19.69 0.09 -6.93
CA ALA A 218 -20.73 1.13 -6.86
C ALA A 218 -21.61 0.96 -5.61
N LYS A 219 -22.08 -0.26 -5.33
CA LYS A 219 -22.86 -0.56 -4.12
C LYS A 219 -22.07 -0.31 -2.82
N ILE A 220 -20.79 -0.63 -2.81
CA ILE A 220 -19.91 -0.35 -1.66
C ILE A 220 -19.84 1.16 -1.41
N LEU A 221 -19.73 1.97 -2.46
CA LEU A 221 -19.67 3.44 -2.42
C LEU A 221 -21.05 4.12 -2.25
N GLU A 222 -22.13 3.34 -2.25
CA GLU A 222 -23.51 3.87 -2.15
C GLU A 222 -23.88 4.82 -3.31
N VAL A 223 -23.49 4.41 -4.52
CA VAL A 223 -23.76 5.12 -5.79
C VAL A 223 -24.77 4.35 -6.63
#